data_8da40a2ad00d6a1f0c73d42de0a1577d
#
_entry.id   8da40a2ad00d6a1f0c73d42de0a1577d
#
_cell.length_a   1.000
_cell.length_b   1.000
_cell.length_c   1.000
_cell.angle_alpha   90.00
_cell.angle_beta   90.00
_cell.angle_gamma   90.00
#
_symmetry.space_group_name_H-M   'P 1'
#
loop_
_entity.id
_entity.type
_entity.pdbx_description
1 polymer ?
#
loop_
_entity_poly.entity_id
_entity_poly.type
_entity_poly.pdbx_seq_one_letter_code
_entity_poly.pdbx_strand_id
1 'polypeptide(L)'
;MSFTSILNKLFGNKSQRDLKEIQPIVDQINALGPKMKELTNDELRDTITNIKKEFAKATEADTTAIAEIKSKIDDLPFDERQPLWDDIDAREKNILDIYETELDRALPTVFAAMRETAARFAANETVEVTATQMDRDLAAAGKDFVTIEGDKAIYKNHWVAGGNEIKWDMVHYDVQLIGGIVLHQGKIAEMATGEGKTLVATLPVFLRSLTGRGVHVVTVNDYLSKRDSEWMGPLYMFHGQTVDCIDKHQPNSAARRRAYACDITFGTNNEFGFDYLRDNMAMSPQDMVQRKHYYAIVDEVDSVLIDDARTPLIISGPVPKGEDQLFNEYKYNVEKVFEAQRKLVAKLLVEAKEKIASPDKEVRKEGALQLFRAYKGLPKYGAVSYTHLTL
;
A
#
# COMPACT_ATOMS: atom_id res chain seq x y z
N MET A 1 43.71 -6.04 16.29
CA MET A 1 42.34 -6.59 16.06
C MET A 1 41.39 -5.87 17.02
N SER A 2 40.31 -5.30 16.53
CA SER A 2 39.36 -4.59 17.38
C SER A 2 38.60 -5.57 18.28
N PHE A 3 38.32 -5.19 19.52
CA PHE A 3 37.54 -5.98 20.49
C PHE A 3 36.17 -6.43 19.91
N THR A 4 35.57 -5.60 19.05
CA THR A 4 34.38 -5.93 18.26
C THR A 4 34.58 -7.10 17.29
N SER A 5 35.79 -7.27 16.71
CA SER A 5 36.11 -8.38 15.79
C SER A 5 36.19 -9.73 16.53
N ILE A 6 36.65 -9.72 17.79
CA ILE A 6 36.75 -10.92 18.63
C ILE A 6 35.35 -11.32 19.15
N LEU A 7 34.53 -10.36 19.56
CA LEU A 7 33.15 -10.58 19.95
C LEU A 7 32.32 -11.14 18.79
N ASN A 8 32.43 -10.58 17.58
CA ASN A 8 31.74 -11.08 16.39
C ASN A 8 32.19 -12.52 16.00
N LYS A 9 33.44 -12.90 16.25
CA LYS A 9 33.90 -14.29 16.04
C LYS A 9 33.35 -15.27 17.08
N LEU A 10 33.14 -14.84 18.32
CA LEU A 10 32.65 -15.68 19.42
C LEU A 10 31.09 -15.78 19.46
N PHE A 11 30.39 -14.72 19.11
CA PHE A 11 28.92 -14.62 19.25
C PHE A 11 28.17 -14.55 17.91
N GLY A 12 28.86 -14.56 16.77
CA GLY A 12 28.30 -14.38 15.45
C GLY A 12 27.78 -12.93 15.20
N ASN A 13 27.56 -12.56 13.96
CA ASN A 13 26.92 -11.31 13.61
C ASN A 13 25.42 -11.42 13.96
N LYS A 14 24.75 -10.31 14.33
CA LYS A 14 23.31 -10.24 14.61
C LYS A 14 22.50 -10.91 13.49
N SER A 15 22.82 -10.59 12.25
CA SER A 15 22.20 -11.19 11.06
C SER A 15 22.28 -12.72 11.02
N GLN A 16 23.41 -13.31 11.45
CA GLN A 16 23.56 -14.79 11.50
C GLN A 16 22.71 -15.43 12.60
N ARG A 17 22.47 -14.72 13.70
CA ARG A 17 21.58 -15.19 14.77
C ARG A 17 20.13 -15.12 14.33
N ASP A 18 19.73 -14.00 13.76
CA ASP A 18 18.37 -13.80 13.24
C ASP A 18 18.05 -14.84 12.15
N LEU A 19 19.01 -15.14 11.25
CA LEU A 19 18.86 -16.19 10.24
C LEU A 19 18.69 -17.58 10.86
N LYS A 20 19.39 -17.91 11.96
CA LYS A 20 19.23 -19.19 12.64
C LYS A 20 17.85 -19.37 13.29
N GLU A 21 17.24 -18.28 13.73
CA GLU A 21 15.87 -18.29 14.27
C GLU A 21 14.81 -18.43 13.17
N ILE A 22 15.06 -17.82 12.00
CA ILE A 22 14.11 -17.79 10.88
C ILE A 22 14.22 -19.06 10.01
N GLN A 23 15.40 -19.64 9.84
CA GLN A 23 15.64 -20.78 8.96
C GLN A 23 14.70 -21.97 9.23
N PRO A 24 14.39 -22.36 10.47
CA PRO A 24 13.44 -23.44 10.74
C PRO A 24 12.03 -23.16 10.20
N ILE A 25 11.61 -21.89 10.16
CA ILE A 25 10.30 -21.50 9.60
C ILE A 25 10.34 -21.64 8.07
N VAL A 26 11.42 -21.20 7.42
CA VAL A 26 11.63 -21.38 5.98
C VAL A 26 11.65 -22.86 5.61
N ASP A 27 12.31 -23.70 6.41
CA ASP A 27 12.36 -25.15 6.20
C ASP A 27 10.95 -25.79 6.31
N GLN A 28 10.11 -25.30 7.24
CA GLN A 28 8.71 -25.72 7.36
C GLN A 28 7.90 -25.31 6.12
N ILE A 29 8.06 -24.07 5.64
CA ILE A 29 7.39 -23.58 4.41
C ILE A 29 7.79 -24.48 3.23
N ASN A 30 9.07 -24.74 3.08
CA ASN A 30 9.60 -25.58 2.00
C ASN A 30 9.10 -27.03 2.09
N ALA A 31 8.99 -27.60 3.29
CA ALA A 31 8.45 -28.93 3.51
C ALA A 31 6.97 -29.05 3.14
N LEU A 32 6.20 -27.97 3.20
CA LEU A 32 4.81 -27.91 2.78
C LEU A 32 4.64 -27.79 1.26
N GLY A 33 5.67 -27.35 0.53
CA GLY A 33 5.62 -27.09 -0.91
C GLY A 33 5.09 -28.27 -1.73
N PRO A 34 5.61 -29.51 -1.58
CA PRO A 34 5.09 -30.68 -2.30
C PRO A 34 3.59 -30.91 -2.07
N LYS A 35 3.14 -30.80 -0.82
CA LYS A 35 1.72 -30.92 -0.47
C LYS A 35 0.86 -29.86 -1.15
N MET A 36 1.30 -28.60 -1.18
CA MET A 36 0.56 -27.52 -1.85
C MET A 36 0.43 -27.74 -3.35
N LYS A 37 1.44 -28.33 -3.99
CA LYS A 37 1.42 -28.69 -5.43
C LYS A 37 0.40 -29.77 -5.77
N GLU A 38 0.14 -30.71 -4.87
CA GLU A 38 -0.81 -31.80 -5.07
C GLU A 38 -2.26 -31.34 -4.96
N LEU A 39 -2.53 -30.22 -4.29
CA LEU A 39 -3.88 -29.67 -4.14
C LEU A 39 -4.43 -29.17 -5.49
N THR A 40 -5.72 -29.37 -5.72
CA THR A 40 -6.47 -28.64 -6.74
C THR A 40 -6.49 -27.15 -6.45
N ASN A 41 -6.90 -26.32 -7.41
CA ASN A 41 -7.00 -24.88 -7.19
C ASN A 41 -8.05 -24.54 -6.13
N ASP A 42 -9.16 -25.26 -6.08
CA ASP A 42 -10.21 -25.10 -5.06
C ASP A 42 -9.71 -25.50 -3.68
N GLU A 43 -9.03 -26.65 -3.54
CA GLU A 43 -8.45 -27.08 -2.26
C GLU A 43 -7.37 -26.12 -1.74
N LEU A 44 -6.61 -25.47 -2.66
CA LEU A 44 -5.65 -24.44 -2.28
C LEU A 44 -6.36 -23.21 -1.71
N ARG A 45 -7.47 -22.77 -2.32
CA ARG A 45 -8.33 -21.69 -1.78
C ARG A 45 -8.98 -22.09 -0.46
N ASP A 46 -9.46 -23.33 -0.35
CA ASP A 46 -10.08 -23.86 0.86
C ASP A 46 -9.13 -23.92 2.04
N THR A 47 -7.85 -24.20 1.79
CA THR A 47 -6.80 -24.14 2.82
C THR A 47 -6.80 -22.77 3.52
N ILE A 48 -6.83 -21.68 2.76
CA ILE A 48 -6.88 -20.33 3.29
C ILE A 48 -8.23 -20.02 3.95
N THR A 49 -9.33 -20.42 3.33
CA THR A 49 -10.69 -20.24 3.87
C THR A 49 -10.84 -20.91 5.23
N ASN A 50 -10.26 -22.09 5.40
CA ASN A 50 -10.29 -22.83 6.67
C ASN A 50 -9.47 -22.13 7.76
N ILE A 51 -8.30 -21.57 7.43
CA ILE A 51 -7.52 -20.76 8.37
C ILE A 51 -8.32 -19.53 8.82
N LYS A 52 -9.00 -18.82 7.91
CA LYS A 52 -9.90 -17.70 8.27
C LYS A 52 -11.00 -18.15 9.24
N LYS A 53 -11.59 -19.31 9.02
CA LYS A 53 -12.62 -19.87 9.92
C LYS A 53 -12.04 -20.21 11.30
N GLU A 54 -10.82 -20.74 11.36
CA GLU A 54 -10.13 -21.01 12.62
C GLU A 54 -9.88 -19.72 13.41
N PHE A 55 -9.40 -18.65 12.75
CA PHE A 55 -9.22 -17.34 13.37
C PHE A 55 -10.53 -16.76 13.90
N ALA A 56 -11.60 -16.82 13.12
CA ALA A 56 -12.92 -16.37 13.54
C ALA A 56 -13.42 -17.15 14.77
N LYS A 57 -13.25 -18.47 14.77
CA LYS A 57 -13.63 -19.35 15.88
C LYS A 57 -12.82 -19.07 17.15
N ALA A 58 -11.51 -18.85 17.02
CA ALA A 58 -10.63 -18.57 18.14
C ALA A 58 -10.99 -17.26 18.88
N THR A 59 -11.56 -16.29 18.17
CA THR A 59 -11.94 -14.98 18.72
C THR A 59 -13.45 -14.81 18.95
N GLU A 60 -14.26 -15.83 18.65
CA GLU A 60 -15.73 -15.76 18.66
C GLU A 60 -16.31 -15.31 19.99
N ALA A 61 -15.80 -15.86 21.10
CA ALA A 61 -16.30 -15.56 22.44
C ALA A 61 -16.15 -14.06 22.78
N ASP A 62 -14.96 -13.49 22.54
CA ASP A 62 -14.72 -12.07 22.83
C ASP A 62 -15.43 -11.16 21.83
N THR A 63 -15.46 -11.53 20.55
CA THR A 63 -16.17 -10.76 19.52
C THR A 63 -17.67 -10.69 19.81
N THR A 64 -18.27 -11.80 20.23
CA THR A 64 -19.70 -11.87 20.62
C THR A 64 -19.95 -11.01 21.85
N ALA A 65 -19.12 -11.14 22.89
CA ALA A 65 -19.25 -10.35 24.11
C ALA A 65 -19.15 -8.84 23.85
N ILE A 66 -18.18 -8.43 23.00
CA ILE A 66 -18.04 -7.03 22.58
C ILE A 66 -19.29 -6.54 21.85
N ALA A 67 -19.86 -7.34 20.95
CA ALA A 67 -21.07 -6.98 20.21
C ALA A 67 -22.27 -6.83 21.18
N GLU A 68 -22.41 -7.71 22.14
CA GLU A 68 -23.45 -7.63 23.19
C GLU A 68 -23.32 -6.37 24.05
N ILE A 69 -22.10 -6.03 24.48
CA ILE A 69 -21.86 -4.81 25.27
C ILE A 69 -22.19 -3.58 24.41
N LYS A 70 -21.71 -3.50 23.18
CA LYS A 70 -21.97 -2.37 22.27
C LYS A 70 -23.47 -2.17 21.98
N SER A 71 -24.25 -3.25 21.95
CA SER A 71 -25.70 -3.15 21.72
C SER A 71 -26.49 -2.53 22.89
N LYS A 72 -25.91 -2.44 24.07
CA LYS A 72 -26.59 -1.99 25.30
C LYS A 72 -26.00 -0.72 25.89
N ILE A 73 -24.75 -0.38 25.54
CA ILE A 73 -23.97 0.67 26.22
C ILE A 73 -24.59 2.05 26.04
N ASP A 74 -25.23 2.31 24.90
CA ASP A 74 -25.83 3.62 24.61
C ASP A 74 -27.11 3.89 25.42
N ASP A 75 -27.77 2.85 25.87
CA ASP A 75 -28.97 2.93 26.70
C ASP A 75 -28.67 3.15 28.21
N LEU A 76 -27.40 3.07 28.62
CA LEU A 76 -26.98 3.23 30.00
C LEU A 76 -26.64 4.68 30.37
N PRO A 77 -26.77 5.08 31.64
CA PRO A 77 -26.24 6.35 32.16
C PRO A 77 -24.74 6.46 31.91
N PHE A 78 -24.27 7.69 31.71
CA PHE A 78 -22.89 7.95 31.33
C PHE A 78 -21.85 7.41 32.35
N ASP A 79 -22.16 7.52 33.63
CA ASP A 79 -21.33 7.02 34.75
C ASP A 79 -21.23 5.50 34.85
N GLU A 80 -22.16 4.77 34.25
CA GLU A 80 -22.16 3.30 34.19
C GLU A 80 -21.44 2.74 32.95
N ARG A 81 -21.09 3.58 31.97
CA ARG A 81 -20.46 3.14 30.70
C ARG A 81 -18.98 2.81 30.82
N GLN A 82 -18.24 3.49 31.70
CA GLN A 82 -16.78 3.35 31.76
C GLN A 82 -16.31 1.89 32.01
N PRO A 83 -16.86 1.14 32.95
CA PRO A 83 -16.47 -0.27 33.18
C PRO A 83 -16.70 -1.16 31.95
N LEU A 84 -17.71 -0.84 31.14
CA LEU A 84 -18.01 -1.60 29.91
C LEU A 84 -17.04 -1.26 28.79
N TRP A 85 -16.61 -0.02 28.68
CA TRP A 85 -15.53 0.35 27.76
C TRP A 85 -14.21 -0.31 28.16
N ASP A 86 -13.90 -0.38 29.44
CA ASP A 86 -12.70 -1.05 29.95
C ASP A 86 -12.75 -2.56 29.65
N ASP A 87 -13.93 -3.22 29.75
CA ASP A 87 -14.12 -4.62 29.37
C ASP A 87 -13.95 -4.82 27.84
N ILE A 88 -14.51 -3.93 27.01
CA ILE A 88 -14.30 -3.96 25.55
C ILE A 88 -12.81 -3.87 25.23
N ASP A 89 -12.08 -2.93 25.83
CA ASP A 89 -10.65 -2.75 25.57
C ASP A 89 -9.81 -3.97 26.00
N ALA A 90 -10.17 -4.58 27.14
CA ALA A 90 -9.52 -5.81 27.62
C ALA A 90 -9.75 -6.98 26.66
N ARG A 91 -10.98 -7.15 26.16
CA ARG A 91 -11.33 -8.19 25.18
C ARG A 91 -10.68 -7.94 23.82
N GLU A 92 -10.68 -6.70 23.35
CA GLU A 92 -9.97 -6.36 22.10
C GLU A 92 -8.48 -6.68 22.19
N LYS A 93 -7.84 -6.40 23.33
CA LYS A 93 -6.45 -6.78 23.57
C LYS A 93 -6.28 -8.30 23.54
N ASN A 94 -7.17 -9.05 24.19
CA ASN A 94 -7.13 -10.52 24.15
C ASN A 94 -7.28 -11.07 22.73
N ILE A 95 -8.17 -10.48 21.91
CA ILE A 95 -8.30 -10.84 20.49
C ILE A 95 -6.99 -10.63 19.74
N LEU A 96 -6.28 -9.52 20.00
CA LEU A 96 -4.98 -9.26 19.35
C LEU A 96 -3.93 -10.31 19.77
N ASP A 97 -3.86 -10.67 21.04
CA ASP A 97 -2.94 -11.69 21.56
C ASP A 97 -3.25 -13.08 20.95
N ILE A 98 -4.52 -13.42 20.80
CA ILE A 98 -4.97 -14.64 20.11
C ILE A 98 -4.53 -14.59 18.63
N TYR A 99 -4.75 -13.48 17.93
CA TYR A 99 -4.35 -13.36 16.53
C TYR A 99 -2.84 -13.49 16.35
N GLU A 100 -2.00 -12.90 17.21
CA GLU A 100 -0.56 -13.07 17.09
C GLU A 100 -0.16 -14.57 17.17
N THR A 101 -0.74 -15.31 18.10
CA THR A 101 -0.50 -16.75 18.27
C THR A 101 -0.98 -17.55 17.03
N GLU A 102 -2.17 -17.26 16.54
CA GLU A 102 -2.76 -17.98 15.41
C GLU A 102 -2.06 -17.63 14.08
N LEU A 103 -1.61 -16.38 13.91
CA LEU A 103 -0.84 -15.96 12.76
C LEU A 103 0.52 -16.65 12.67
N ASP A 104 1.25 -16.73 13.80
CA ASP A 104 2.51 -17.46 13.88
C ASP A 104 2.33 -18.94 13.53
N ARG A 105 1.25 -19.56 14.03
CA ARG A 105 0.90 -20.95 13.73
C ARG A 105 0.57 -21.16 12.26
N ALA A 106 -0.16 -20.23 11.65
CA ALA A 106 -0.62 -20.34 10.25
C ALA A 106 0.45 -19.92 9.23
N LEU A 107 1.45 -19.14 9.63
CA LEU A 107 2.45 -18.54 8.74
C LEU A 107 3.06 -19.53 7.75
N PRO A 108 3.59 -20.73 8.16
CA PRO A 108 4.20 -21.63 7.21
C PRO A 108 3.23 -22.10 6.12
N THR A 109 2.00 -22.40 6.49
CA THR A 109 0.95 -22.86 5.55
C THR A 109 0.52 -21.75 4.59
N VAL A 110 0.30 -20.54 5.11
CA VAL A 110 -0.12 -19.38 4.31
C VAL A 110 0.96 -18.95 3.33
N PHE A 111 2.23 -18.93 3.75
CA PHE A 111 3.34 -18.58 2.86
C PHE A 111 3.55 -19.65 1.78
N ALA A 112 3.44 -20.94 2.13
CA ALA A 112 3.52 -22.01 1.17
C ALA A 112 2.36 -21.95 0.14
N ALA A 113 1.13 -21.66 0.58
CA ALA A 113 -0.03 -21.50 -0.28
C ALA A 113 0.12 -20.27 -1.21
N MET A 114 0.57 -19.13 -0.71
CA MET A 114 0.79 -17.94 -1.53
C MET A 114 1.90 -18.16 -2.57
N ARG A 115 3.00 -18.82 -2.18
CA ARG A 115 4.08 -19.20 -3.10
C ARG A 115 3.60 -20.13 -4.21
N GLU A 116 2.77 -21.12 -3.87
CA GLU A 116 2.17 -22.04 -4.84
C GLU A 116 1.19 -21.31 -5.76
N THR A 117 0.38 -20.39 -5.24
CA THR A 117 -0.50 -19.55 -6.05
C THR A 117 0.30 -18.75 -7.06
N ALA A 118 1.36 -18.07 -6.63
CA ALA A 118 2.26 -17.35 -7.52
C ALA A 118 2.87 -18.25 -8.60
N ALA A 119 3.26 -19.47 -8.23
CA ALA A 119 3.82 -20.44 -9.16
C ALA A 119 2.77 -20.92 -10.20
N ARG A 120 1.51 -21.14 -9.79
CA ARG A 120 0.42 -21.52 -10.72
C ARG A 120 0.12 -20.41 -11.72
N PHE A 121 0.06 -19.17 -11.27
CA PHE A 121 -0.11 -18.01 -12.16
C PHE A 121 1.07 -17.86 -13.13
N ALA A 122 2.31 -18.09 -12.68
CA ALA A 122 3.48 -18.02 -13.55
C ALA A 122 3.53 -19.14 -14.60
N ALA A 123 3.07 -20.34 -14.25
CA ALA A 123 3.16 -21.51 -15.09
C ALA A 123 2.00 -21.68 -16.09
N ASN A 124 0.83 -21.09 -15.82
CA ASN A 124 -0.39 -21.30 -16.60
C ASN A 124 -0.95 -19.97 -17.10
N GLU A 125 -1.49 -19.95 -18.32
CA GLU A 125 -2.17 -18.77 -18.87
C GLU A 125 -3.46 -18.47 -18.10
N THR A 126 -4.11 -19.50 -17.59
CA THR A 126 -5.33 -19.40 -16.79
C THR A 126 -5.31 -20.37 -15.61
N VAL A 127 -5.92 -19.95 -14.51
CA VAL A 127 -6.14 -20.75 -13.30
C VAL A 127 -7.64 -20.79 -13.03
N GLU A 128 -8.23 -22.00 -13.16
CA GLU A 128 -9.66 -22.21 -13.00
C GLU A 128 -10.01 -22.63 -11.57
N VAL A 129 -11.09 -22.08 -11.02
CA VAL A 129 -11.65 -22.40 -9.71
C VAL A 129 -13.17 -22.37 -9.75
N THR A 130 -13.83 -22.97 -8.78
CA THR A 130 -15.26 -22.79 -8.55
C THR A 130 -15.57 -21.33 -8.20
N ALA A 131 -16.49 -20.71 -8.94
CA ALA A 131 -16.81 -19.30 -8.80
C ALA A 131 -17.54 -19.00 -7.49
N THR A 132 -16.93 -18.16 -6.66
CA THR A 132 -17.58 -17.56 -5.48
C THR A 132 -18.38 -16.31 -5.86
N GLN A 133 -19.17 -15.77 -4.93
CA GLN A 133 -19.84 -14.48 -5.16
C GLN A 133 -18.84 -13.36 -5.43
N MET A 134 -17.72 -13.33 -4.71
CA MET A 134 -16.67 -12.33 -4.93
C MET A 134 -16.08 -12.41 -6.36
N ASP A 135 -15.84 -13.61 -6.89
CA ASP A 135 -15.34 -13.76 -8.27
C ASP A 135 -16.34 -13.19 -9.28
N ARG A 136 -17.64 -13.42 -9.06
CA ARG A 136 -18.72 -12.86 -9.90
C ARG A 136 -18.78 -11.34 -9.81
N ASP A 137 -18.63 -10.79 -8.61
CA ASP A 137 -18.63 -9.34 -8.38
C ASP A 137 -17.40 -8.67 -9.05
N LEU A 138 -16.22 -9.30 -8.97
CA LEU A 138 -15.00 -8.83 -9.65
C LEU A 138 -15.16 -8.82 -11.18
N ALA A 139 -15.71 -9.88 -11.76
CA ALA A 139 -15.97 -9.95 -13.20
C ALA A 139 -17.04 -8.92 -13.61
N ALA A 140 -18.11 -8.76 -12.83
CA ALA A 140 -19.16 -7.76 -13.08
C ALA A 140 -18.62 -6.32 -12.96
N ALA A 141 -17.64 -6.08 -12.07
CA ALA A 141 -16.93 -4.82 -11.97
C ALA A 141 -15.93 -4.55 -13.12
N GLY A 142 -15.82 -5.47 -14.08
CA GLY A 142 -14.95 -5.34 -15.24
C GLY A 142 -13.47 -5.52 -14.95
N LYS A 143 -13.11 -6.30 -13.91
CA LYS A 143 -11.72 -6.68 -13.67
C LYS A 143 -11.23 -7.59 -14.79
N ASP A 144 -10.14 -7.20 -15.44
CA ASP A 144 -9.59 -7.85 -16.65
C ASP A 144 -8.92 -9.20 -16.39
N PHE A 145 -8.52 -9.45 -15.13
CA PHE A 145 -7.83 -10.67 -14.70
C PHE A 145 -8.77 -11.85 -14.40
N VAL A 146 -10.09 -11.68 -14.39
CA VAL A 146 -11.05 -12.75 -14.08
C VAL A 146 -12.27 -12.71 -14.98
N THR A 147 -12.67 -13.89 -15.45
CA THR A 147 -13.93 -14.09 -16.21
C THR A 147 -14.73 -15.22 -15.60
N ILE A 148 -16.07 -15.20 -15.79
CA ILE A 148 -16.97 -16.22 -15.28
C ILE A 148 -17.52 -17.03 -16.45
N GLU A 149 -17.40 -18.36 -16.36
CA GLU A 149 -18.00 -19.32 -17.29
C GLU A 149 -18.82 -20.35 -16.50
N GLY A 150 -20.13 -20.14 -16.46
CA GLY A 150 -21.04 -21.00 -15.68
C GLY A 150 -20.78 -20.92 -14.18
N ASP A 151 -20.30 -22.01 -13.60
CA ASP A 151 -19.92 -22.15 -12.19
C ASP A 151 -18.41 -21.97 -11.94
N LYS A 152 -17.64 -21.67 -13.00
CA LYS A 152 -16.20 -21.47 -12.91
C LYS A 152 -15.80 -20.00 -12.98
N ALA A 153 -14.81 -19.64 -12.19
CA ALA A 153 -14.03 -18.42 -12.32
C ALA A 153 -12.68 -18.76 -12.96
N ILE A 154 -12.35 -18.05 -14.04
CA ILE A 154 -11.12 -18.23 -14.80
C ILE A 154 -10.24 -17.00 -14.58
N TYR A 155 -9.18 -17.20 -13.83
CA TYR A 155 -8.18 -16.16 -13.54
C TYR A 155 -7.08 -16.21 -14.61
N LYS A 156 -6.81 -15.09 -15.25
CA LYS A 156 -5.73 -14.95 -16.25
C LYS A 156 -4.42 -14.61 -15.56
N ASN A 157 -3.31 -14.96 -16.18
CA ASN A 157 -1.97 -14.60 -15.72
C ASN A 157 -1.46 -13.24 -16.27
N HIS A 158 -2.31 -12.51 -16.97
CA HIS A 158 -2.01 -11.18 -17.52
C HIS A 158 -3.16 -10.23 -17.25
N TRP A 159 -2.82 -8.99 -16.91
CA TRP A 159 -3.78 -7.92 -16.61
C TRP A 159 -3.10 -6.54 -16.69
N VAL A 160 -3.88 -5.48 -16.58
CA VAL A 160 -3.36 -4.10 -16.57
C VAL A 160 -3.00 -3.66 -15.15
N ALA A 161 -1.76 -3.20 -14.94
CA ALA A 161 -1.30 -2.62 -13.70
C ALA A 161 -0.49 -1.33 -13.97
N GLY A 162 -0.86 -0.23 -13.31
CA GLY A 162 -0.24 1.08 -13.55
C GLY A 162 -0.35 1.56 -14.99
N GLY A 163 -1.42 1.16 -15.68
CA GLY A 163 -1.67 1.52 -17.08
C GLY A 163 -0.91 0.68 -18.11
N ASN A 164 -0.16 -0.33 -17.70
CA ASN A 164 0.57 -1.23 -18.59
C ASN A 164 0.06 -2.65 -18.45
N GLU A 165 -0.03 -3.37 -19.56
CA GLU A 165 -0.29 -4.79 -19.55
C GLU A 165 0.93 -5.53 -18.97
N ILE A 166 0.69 -6.37 -17.96
CA ILE A 166 1.70 -7.19 -17.32
C ILE A 166 1.33 -8.67 -17.47
N LYS A 167 2.35 -9.53 -17.51
CA LYS A 167 2.20 -10.96 -17.37
C LYS A 167 2.87 -11.39 -16.07
N TRP A 168 2.16 -12.18 -15.26
CA TRP A 168 2.71 -12.69 -14.02
C TRP A 168 3.70 -13.82 -14.31
N ASP A 169 4.95 -13.65 -13.87
CA ASP A 169 6.06 -14.60 -14.03
C ASP A 169 6.89 -14.81 -12.76
N MET A 170 6.42 -14.27 -11.63
CA MET A 170 7.18 -14.24 -10.38
C MET A 170 6.79 -15.39 -9.46
N VAL A 171 7.80 -15.98 -8.81
CA VAL A 171 7.65 -16.97 -7.73
C VAL A 171 8.61 -16.62 -6.60
N HIS A 172 8.17 -16.71 -5.36
CA HIS A 172 8.98 -16.35 -4.18
C HIS A 172 10.19 -17.26 -4.03
N TYR A 173 11.36 -16.66 -3.87
CA TYR A 173 12.60 -17.34 -3.48
C TYR A 173 12.69 -17.46 -1.94
N ASP A 174 13.52 -18.36 -1.44
CA ASP A 174 13.70 -18.57 0.01
C ASP A 174 14.15 -17.30 0.74
N VAL A 175 15.03 -16.50 0.12
CA VAL A 175 15.46 -15.20 0.66
C VAL A 175 14.27 -14.22 0.79
N GLN A 176 13.29 -14.32 -0.07
CA GLN A 176 12.07 -13.51 -0.01
C GLN A 176 11.10 -14.00 1.08
N LEU A 177 11.06 -15.32 1.35
CA LEU A 177 10.37 -15.86 2.53
C LEU A 177 10.96 -15.29 3.82
N ILE A 178 12.29 -15.23 3.93
CA ILE A 178 12.99 -14.62 5.08
C ILE A 178 12.55 -13.16 5.26
N GLY A 179 12.54 -12.37 4.18
CA GLY A 179 12.08 -10.99 4.21
C GLY A 179 10.63 -10.86 4.68
N GLY A 180 9.74 -11.72 4.20
CA GLY A 180 8.35 -11.78 4.61
C GLY A 180 8.16 -12.11 6.09
N ILE A 181 8.94 -13.06 6.63
CA ILE A 181 8.94 -13.41 8.06
C ILE A 181 9.41 -12.24 8.92
N VAL A 182 10.50 -11.57 8.52
CA VAL A 182 11.03 -10.39 9.21
C VAL A 182 9.98 -9.28 9.30
N LEU A 183 9.29 -9.00 8.19
CA LEU A 183 8.21 -7.99 8.15
C LEU A 183 7.01 -8.42 9.02
N HIS A 184 6.62 -9.70 8.98
CA HIS A 184 5.56 -10.21 9.84
C HIS A 184 5.87 -10.03 11.33
N GLN A 185 7.13 -10.17 11.73
CA GLN A 185 7.61 -9.94 13.09
C GLN A 185 7.71 -8.45 13.48
N GLY A 186 7.22 -7.53 12.66
CA GLY A 186 7.27 -6.08 12.93
C GLY A 186 8.67 -5.48 12.88
N LYS A 187 9.58 -6.09 12.13
CA LYS A 187 10.96 -5.64 11.97
C LYS A 187 11.17 -4.95 10.62
N ILE A 188 12.31 -4.31 10.44
CA ILE A 188 12.73 -3.71 9.18
C ILE A 188 13.49 -4.76 8.36
N ALA A 189 13.02 -5.00 7.14
CA ALA A 189 13.72 -5.83 6.15
C ALA A 189 14.46 -4.90 5.17
N GLU A 190 15.80 -4.85 5.26
CA GLU A 190 16.63 -4.15 4.29
C GLU A 190 16.85 -5.05 3.08
N MET A 191 16.44 -4.57 1.92
CA MET A 191 16.57 -5.27 0.64
C MET A 191 17.12 -4.33 -0.42
N ALA A 192 18.06 -4.81 -1.22
CA ALA A 192 18.62 -4.04 -2.32
C ALA A 192 17.59 -3.81 -3.44
N THR A 193 17.87 -2.83 -4.29
CA THR A 193 17.05 -2.56 -5.48
C THR A 193 17.06 -3.78 -6.41
N GLY A 194 15.90 -4.20 -6.88
CA GLY A 194 15.75 -5.36 -7.77
C GLY A 194 15.57 -6.71 -7.06
N GLU A 195 15.63 -6.78 -5.73
CA GLU A 195 15.41 -8.03 -4.98
C GLU A 195 13.93 -8.42 -4.80
N GLY A 196 13.03 -7.64 -5.38
CA GLY A 196 11.60 -7.96 -5.39
C GLY A 196 10.86 -7.60 -4.09
N LYS A 197 11.15 -6.45 -3.49
CA LYS A 197 10.47 -5.94 -2.28
C LYS A 197 8.96 -6.03 -2.35
N THR A 198 8.36 -5.61 -3.47
CA THR A 198 6.91 -5.66 -3.69
C THR A 198 6.34 -7.08 -3.60
N LEU A 199 7.08 -8.06 -4.16
CA LEU A 199 6.70 -9.48 -4.08
C LEU A 199 6.83 -10.02 -2.65
N VAL A 200 7.90 -9.63 -1.92
CA VAL A 200 8.09 -10.01 -0.50
C VAL A 200 6.94 -9.51 0.36
N ALA A 201 6.50 -8.27 0.16
CA ALA A 201 5.40 -7.69 0.92
C ALA A 201 4.09 -8.48 0.77
N THR A 202 3.89 -9.23 -0.33
CA THR A 202 2.68 -10.03 -0.53
C THR A 202 2.47 -11.06 0.57
N LEU A 203 3.53 -11.61 1.13
CA LEU A 203 3.48 -12.68 2.13
C LEU A 203 2.89 -12.20 3.46
N PRO A 204 3.49 -11.22 4.16
CA PRO A 204 2.96 -10.73 5.43
C PRO A 204 1.66 -9.94 5.27
N VAL A 205 1.46 -9.21 4.16
CA VAL A 205 0.20 -8.52 3.86
C VAL A 205 -0.93 -9.53 3.78
N PHE A 206 -0.75 -10.61 3.02
CA PHE A 206 -1.76 -11.65 2.88
C PHE A 206 -2.05 -12.34 4.21
N LEU A 207 -1.01 -12.78 4.94
CA LEU A 207 -1.18 -13.43 6.23
C LEU A 207 -1.97 -12.56 7.21
N ARG A 208 -1.56 -11.30 7.39
CA ARG A 208 -2.20 -10.35 8.29
C ARG A 208 -3.63 -9.99 7.87
N SER A 209 -3.92 -9.97 6.57
CA SER A 209 -5.26 -9.66 6.07
C SER A 209 -6.30 -10.72 6.42
N LEU A 210 -5.87 -11.97 6.70
CA LEU A 210 -6.78 -13.07 7.07
C LEU A 210 -7.54 -12.82 8.37
N THR A 211 -7.07 -11.91 9.22
CA THR A 211 -7.77 -11.49 10.44
C THR A 211 -9.02 -10.65 10.18
N GLY A 212 -9.20 -10.12 8.95
CA GLY A 212 -10.30 -9.22 8.59
C GLY A 212 -10.20 -7.81 9.20
N ARG A 213 -9.12 -7.49 9.94
CA ARG A 213 -8.96 -6.20 10.63
C ARG A 213 -8.39 -5.08 9.76
N GLY A 214 -7.97 -5.40 8.54
CA GLY A 214 -7.41 -4.45 7.58
C GLY A 214 -5.91 -4.26 7.70
N VAL A 215 -5.27 -4.35 6.55
CA VAL A 215 -3.83 -4.13 6.39
C VAL A 215 -3.63 -2.92 5.50
N HIS A 216 -2.81 -1.97 5.93
CA HIS A 216 -2.42 -0.82 5.15
C HIS A 216 -1.07 -1.05 4.50
N VAL A 217 -0.98 -0.86 3.18
CA VAL A 217 0.28 -0.88 2.42
C VAL A 217 0.59 0.55 2.01
N VAL A 218 1.59 1.13 2.68
CA VAL A 218 1.95 2.54 2.57
C VAL A 218 3.13 2.71 1.63
N THR A 219 2.99 3.57 0.64
CA THR A 219 4.04 3.90 -0.33
C THR A 219 4.31 5.41 -0.38
N VAL A 220 5.36 5.82 -1.11
CA VAL A 220 5.78 7.23 -1.17
C VAL A 220 5.02 8.07 -2.18
N ASN A 221 4.36 7.47 -3.19
CA ASN A 221 3.63 8.21 -4.21
C ASN A 221 2.43 7.42 -4.75
N ASP A 222 1.49 8.15 -5.35
CA ASP A 222 0.22 7.63 -5.85
C ASP A 222 0.36 6.70 -7.07
N TYR A 223 1.42 6.83 -7.86
CA TYR A 223 1.69 5.89 -8.95
C TYR A 223 2.02 4.50 -8.41
N LEU A 224 2.91 4.41 -7.42
CA LEU A 224 3.29 3.13 -6.79
C LEU A 224 2.11 2.49 -6.09
N SER A 225 1.33 3.25 -5.31
CA SER A 225 0.18 2.69 -4.58
C SER A 225 -0.87 2.11 -5.54
N LYS A 226 -1.18 2.81 -6.63
CA LYS A 226 -2.10 2.35 -7.67
C LYS A 226 -1.55 1.13 -8.41
N ARG A 227 -0.29 1.21 -8.90
CA ARG A 227 0.38 0.12 -9.61
C ARG A 227 0.45 -1.15 -8.76
N ASP A 228 0.91 -1.05 -7.53
CA ASP A 228 1.15 -2.24 -6.70
C ASP A 228 -0.17 -2.86 -6.21
N SER A 229 -1.21 -2.06 -5.96
CA SER A 229 -2.55 -2.57 -5.69
C SER A 229 -3.14 -3.35 -6.88
N GLU A 230 -2.85 -2.92 -8.12
CA GLU A 230 -3.29 -3.59 -9.34
C GLU A 230 -2.42 -4.80 -9.67
N TRP A 231 -1.13 -4.71 -9.43
CA TRP A 231 -0.19 -5.78 -9.76
C TRP A 231 -0.30 -6.97 -8.83
N MET A 232 -0.31 -6.73 -7.50
CA MET A 232 -0.36 -7.80 -6.50
C MET A 232 -1.79 -8.21 -6.12
N GLY A 233 -2.76 -7.32 -6.37
CA GLY A 233 -4.16 -7.50 -6.01
C GLY A 233 -4.78 -8.83 -6.45
N PRO A 234 -4.61 -9.27 -7.72
CA PRO A 234 -5.20 -10.50 -8.20
C PRO A 234 -4.83 -11.76 -7.40
N LEU A 235 -3.59 -11.83 -6.84
CA LEU A 235 -3.19 -12.96 -6.00
C LEU A 235 -3.98 -13.01 -4.68
N TYR A 236 -4.21 -11.86 -4.06
CA TYR A 236 -4.99 -11.76 -2.84
C TYR A 236 -6.48 -12.07 -3.11
N MET A 237 -7.01 -11.51 -4.19
CA MET A 237 -8.40 -11.67 -4.60
C MET A 237 -8.70 -13.10 -5.01
N PHE A 238 -7.74 -13.83 -5.58
CA PHE A 238 -7.85 -15.27 -5.84
C PHE A 238 -8.20 -16.05 -4.56
N HIS A 239 -7.72 -15.64 -3.41
CA HIS A 239 -8.02 -16.24 -2.11
C HIS A 239 -9.17 -15.56 -1.35
N GLY A 240 -9.96 -14.73 -2.03
CA GLY A 240 -11.14 -14.09 -1.45
C GLY A 240 -10.84 -12.91 -0.53
N GLN A 241 -9.66 -12.25 -0.67
CA GLN A 241 -9.35 -11.01 0.04
C GLN A 241 -9.74 -9.80 -0.80
N THR A 242 -10.38 -8.82 -0.18
CA THR A 242 -10.74 -7.56 -0.82
C THR A 242 -9.55 -6.59 -0.83
N VAL A 243 -9.32 -5.93 -1.97
CA VAL A 243 -8.18 -5.02 -2.16
C VAL A 243 -8.65 -3.74 -2.84
N ASP A 244 -8.25 -2.60 -2.30
CA ASP A 244 -8.47 -1.30 -2.97
C ASP A 244 -7.31 -0.33 -2.66
N CYS A 245 -7.31 0.81 -3.35
CA CYS A 245 -6.32 1.86 -3.23
C CYS A 245 -7.01 3.21 -2.99
N ILE A 246 -6.71 3.85 -1.84
CA ILE A 246 -7.33 5.13 -1.48
C ILE A 246 -6.99 6.26 -2.44
N ASP A 247 -5.82 6.22 -3.09
CA ASP A 247 -5.41 7.24 -4.07
C ASP A 247 -6.25 7.23 -5.36
N LYS A 248 -7.14 6.24 -5.53
CA LYS A 248 -8.12 6.19 -6.63
C LYS A 248 -9.43 6.92 -6.30
N HIS A 249 -9.63 7.31 -5.05
CA HIS A 249 -10.90 7.82 -4.55
C HIS A 249 -10.75 9.23 -3.96
N GLN A 250 -11.79 10.05 -4.15
CA GLN A 250 -11.81 11.40 -3.58
C GLN A 250 -11.88 11.34 -2.04
N PRO A 251 -11.20 12.27 -1.33
CA PRO A 251 -11.29 12.41 0.12
C PRO A 251 -12.76 12.49 0.60
N ASN A 252 -13.02 11.96 1.79
CA ASN A 252 -14.35 11.95 2.44
C ASN A 252 -15.48 11.27 1.65
N SER A 253 -15.16 10.57 0.56
CA SER A 253 -16.16 9.88 -0.27
C SER A 253 -16.57 8.53 0.32
N ALA A 254 -17.78 8.07 -0.02
CA ALA A 254 -18.24 6.71 0.30
C ALA A 254 -17.35 5.64 -0.36
N ALA A 255 -16.76 5.92 -1.53
CA ALA A 255 -15.83 5.03 -2.20
C ALA A 255 -14.53 4.89 -1.38
N ARG A 256 -13.99 6.00 -0.84
CA ARG A 256 -12.80 5.98 0.01
C ARG A 256 -13.05 5.22 1.31
N ARG A 257 -14.23 5.37 1.92
CA ARG A 257 -14.63 4.58 3.10
C ARG A 257 -14.70 3.08 2.77
N ARG A 258 -15.23 2.70 1.61
CA ARG A 258 -15.20 1.29 1.17
C ARG A 258 -13.79 0.77 0.96
N ALA A 259 -12.88 1.60 0.43
CA ALA A 259 -11.47 1.22 0.28
C ALA A 259 -10.81 0.91 1.63
N TYR A 260 -11.08 1.71 2.67
CA TYR A 260 -10.63 1.40 4.03
C TYR A 260 -11.31 0.17 4.65
N ALA A 261 -12.50 -0.19 4.19
CA ALA A 261 -13.19 -1.40 4.66
C ALA A 261 -12.63 -2.70 4.03
N CYS A 262 -11.81 -2.61 2.98
CA CYS A 262 -11.16 -3.77 2.38
C CYS A 262 -10.19 -4.46 3.34
N ASP A 263 -9.91 -5.74 3.09
CA ASP A 263 -8.92 -6.52 3.85
C ASP A 263 -7.51 -5.92 3.67
N ILE A 264 -7.22 -5.39 2.47
CA ILE A 264 -5.93 -4.78 2.12
C ILE A 264 -6.21 -3.42 1.46
N THR A 265 -5.63 -2.37 2.03
CA THR A 265 -5.77 -0.98 1.55
C THR A 265 -4.41 -0.42 1.19
N PHE A 266 -4.22 -0.11 -0.08
CA PHE A 266 -3.03 0.60 -0.56
C PHE A 266 -3.22 2.11 -0.51
N GLY A 267 -2.14 2.86 -0.30
CA GLY A 267 -2.19 4.31 -0.35
C GLY A 267 -0.84 4.98 -0.09
N THR A 268 -0.78 6.27 -0.36
CA THR A 268 0.39 7.07 -0.02
C THR A 268 0.38 7.46 1.45
N ASN A 269 1.58 7.62 2.04
CA ASN A 269 1.77 8.07 3.41
C ASN A 269 0.98 9.36 3.71
N ASN A 270 1.03 10.33 2.79
CA ASN A 270 0.35 11.61 2.94
C ASN A 270 -1.18 11.45 2.98
N GLU A 271 -1.75 10.63 2.09
CA GLU A 271 -3.20 10.43 2.04
C GLU A 271 -3.73 9.69 3.29
N PHE A 272 -3.01 8.68 3.78
CA PHE A 272 -3.35 8.06 5.07
C PHE A 272 -3.31 9.08 6.22
N GLY A 273 -2.28 9.92 6.25
CA GLY A 273 -2.14 10.95 7.27
C GLY A 273 -3.20 12.05 7.14
N PHE A 274 -3.53 12.51 5.93
CA PHE A 274 -4.59 13.48 5.72
C PHE A 274 -5.97 12.93 6.07
N ASP A 275 -6.24 11.66 5.78
CA ASP A 275 -7.51 11.03 6.19
C ASP A 275 -7.59 10.92 7.72
N TYR A 276 -6.50 10.57 8.40
CA TYR A 276 -6.45 10.57 9.86
C TYR A 276 -6.74 11.95 10.44
N LEU A 277 -6.17 13.01 9.88
CA LEU A 277 -6.45 14.37 10.32
C LEU A 277 -7.91 14.76 10.07
N ARG A 278 -8.47 14.42 8.90
CA ARG A 278 -9.87 14.67 8.55
C ARG A 278 -10.82 13.95 9.49
N ASP A 279 -10.54 12.68 9.80
CA ASP A 279 -11.33 11.88 10.72
C ASP A 279 -11.32 12.45 12.15
N ASN A 280 -10.18 12.98 12.61
CA ASN A 280 -10.10 13.68 13.91
C ASN A 280 -10.85 15.04 13.95
N MET A 281 -11.21 15.58 12.78
CA MET A 281 -12.02 16.79 12.66
C MET A 281 -13.50 16.48 12.38
N ALA A 282 -13.86 15.20 12.20
CA ALA A 282 -15.22 14.78 11.91
C ALA A 282 -16.17 15.09 13.08
N MET A 283 -17.35 15.58 12.78
CA MET A 283 -18.38 15.90 13.78
C MET A 283 -19.17 14.67 14.20
N SER A 284 -19.10 13.60 13.42
CA SER A 284 -19.81 12.33 13.66
C SER A 284 -18.96 11.15 13.24
N PRO A 285 -19.02 10.00 13.96
CA PRO A 285 -18.34 8.77 13.56
C PRO A 285 -18.71 8.29 12.13
N GLN A 286 -19.93 8.62 11.67
CA GLN A 286 -20.39 8.27 10.33
C GLN A 286 -19.67 9.04 9.22
N ASP A 287 -19.05 10.17 9.55
CA ASP A 287 -18.27 10.98 8.60
C ASP A 287 -16.82 10.50 8.46
N MET A 288 -16.35 9.67 9.39
CA MET A 288 -15.02 9.09 9.36
C MET A 288 -14.88 8.09 8.21
N VAL A 289 -13.73 8.07 7.57
CA VAL A 289 -13.45 7.13 6.48
C VAL A 289 -12.58 5.96 6.92
N GLN A 290 -11.68 6.16 7.89
CA GLN A 290 -10.81 5.12 8.41
C GLN A 290 -11.54 4.26 9.46
N ARG A 291 -11.14 3.01 9.54
CA ARG A 291 -11.47 2.13 10.66
C ARG A 291 -10.29 2.02 11.63
N LYS A 292 -10.46 1.31 12.74
CA LYS A 292 -9.37 1.07 13.71
C LYS A 292 -8.15 0.48 12.99
N HIS A 293 -6.98 1.04 13.24
CA HIS A 293 -5.72 0.59 12.65
C HIS A 293 -5.31 -0.74 13.28
N TYR A 294 -4.79 -1.66 12.45
CA TYR A 294 -4.34 -2.97 12.90
C TYR A 294 -2.90 -3.24 12.50
N TYR A 295 -2.60 -3.24 11.20
CA TYR A 295 -1.26 -3.53 10.69
C TYR A 295 -0.94 -2.66 9.49
N ALA A 296 0.31 -2.20 9.42
CA ALA A 296 0.79 -1.44 8.27
C ALA A 296 2.18 -1.94 7.84
N ILE A 297 2.38 -2.05 6.53
CA ILE A 297 3.70 -2.15 5.90
C ILE A 297 4.01 -0.79 5.27
N VAL A 298 5.19 -0.26 5.58
CA VAL A 298 5.68 1.00 5.00
C VAL A 298 6.82 0.66 4.06
N ASP A 299 6.60 0.85 2.75
CA ASP A 299 7.66 0.75 1.74
C ASP A 299 8.44 2.06 1.67
N GLU A 300 9.71 2.01 1.27
CA GLU A 300 10.60 3.18 1.23
C GLU A 300 10.63 3.92 2.59
N VAL A 301 10.80 3.15 3.67
CA VAL A 301 10.66 3.65 5.06
C VAL A 301 11.63 4.80 5.40
N ASP A 302 12.79 4.85 4.79
CA ASP A 302 13.77 5.94 4.87
C ASP A 302 13.20 7.23 4.29
N SER A 303 12.56 7.19 3.12
CA SER A 303 11.87 8.35 2.55
C SER A 303 10.70 8.79 3.43
N VAL A 304 9.84 7.86 3.86
CA VAL A 304 8.62 8.19 4.62
C VAL A 304 8.93 8.69 6.03
N LEU A 305 9.82 8.01 6.77
CA LEU A 305 10.03 8.27 8.19
C LEU A 305 11.28 9.11 8.50
N ILE A 306 12.16 9.35 7.52
CA ILE A 306 13.38 10.15 7.71
C ILE A 306 13.33 11.41 6.84
N ASP A 307 13.26 11.28 5.50
CA ASP A 307 13.36 12.41 4.58
C ASP A 307 12.13 13.32 4.68
N ASP A 308 10.93 12.75 4.66
CA ASP A 308 9.65 13.46 4.74
C ASP A 308 9.18 13.73 6.17
N ALA A 309 9.87 13.19 7.19
CA ALA A 309 9.44 13.26 8.59
C ALA A 309 9.28 14.70 9.12
N ARG A 310 9.94 15.67 8.50
CA ARG A 310 9.86 17.09 8.87
C ARG A 310 8.80 17.87 8.09
N THR A 311 8.19 17.26 7.07
CA THR A 311 7.15 17.89 6.26
C THR A 311 5.81 17.77 6.98
N PRO A 312 5.26 18.86 7.56
CA PRO A 312 3.99 18.75 8.28
C PRO A 312 2.84 18.52 7.31
N LEU A 313 1.91 17.65 7.70
CA LEU A 313 0.62 17.54 7.04
C LEU A 313 -0.28 18.66 7.55
N ILE A 314 -0.61 19.61 6.68
CA ILE A 314 -1.40 20.79 7.06
C ILE A 314 -2.71 20.76 6.27
N ILE A 315 -3.84 20.73 6.99
CA ILE A 315 -5.15 21.01 6.42
C ILE A 315 -5.41 22.49 6.63
N SER A 316 -5.47 23.28 5.54
CA SER A 316 -5.81 24.69 5.58
C SER A 316 -7.17 24.91 4.91
N GLY A 317 -8.00 25.73 5.56
CA GLY A 317 -9.25 26.22 4.99
C GLY A 317 -9.15 27.71 4.66
N PRO A 318 -10.11 28.25 3.89
CA PRO A 318 -10.19 29.70 3.70
C PRO A 318 -10.39 30.37 5.07
N VAL A 319 -9.41 31.18 5.44
CA VAL A 319 -9.56 32.05 6.63
C VAL A 319 -10.50 33.20 6.25
N PRO A 320 -11.47 33.58 7.10
CA PRO A 320 -12.22 34.82 6.90
C PRO A 320 -11.23 35.96 6.69
N LYS A 321 -11.49 36.82 5.69
CA LYS A 321 -10.61 37.93 5.36
C LYS A 321 -10.35 38.77 6.62
N GLY A 322 -9.18 38.61 7.23
CA GLY A 322 -8.68 39.56 8.23
C GLY A 322 -8.31 40.88 7.53
N GLU A 323 -8.48 41.99 8.20
CA GLU A 323 -8.21 43.31 7.64
C GLU A 323 -6.74 43.57 7.28
N ASP A 324 -5.80 42.71 7.75
CA ASP A 324 -4.34 42.87 7.57
C ASP A 324 -3.75 41.79 6.60
N GLN A 325 -4.26 41.66 5.39
CA GLN A 325 -3.64 40.81 4.39
C GLN A 325 -2.52 41.56 3.65
N LEU A 326 -1.28 41.36 4.04
CA LEU A 326 -0.06 41.82 3.36
C LEU A 326 0.00 41.44 1.86
N PHE A 327 -0.80 40.46 1.43
CA PHE A 327 -0.91 40.08 0.02
C PHE A 327 -1.32 41.24 -0.90
N ASN A 328 -2.19 42.13 -0.45
CA ASN A 328 -2.64 43.28 -1.24
C ASN A 328 -1.53 44.33 -1.38
N GLU A 329 -0.68 44.50 -0.35
CA GLU A 329 0.45 45.39 -0.38
C GLU A 329 1.53 44.94 -1.34
N TYR A 330 1.85 43.65 -1.35
CA TYR A 330 2.90 43.10 -2.21
C TYR A 330 2.42 42.65 -3.59
N LYS A 331 1.13 42.56 -3.85
CA LYS A 331 0.56 42.07 -5.09
C LYS A 331 1.17 42.75 -6.32
N TYR A 332 1.22 44.06 -6.33
CA TYR A 332 1.78 44.85 -7.43
C TYR A 332 3.27 44.56 -7.68
N ASN A 333 4.06 44.40 -6.63
CA ASN A 333 5.48 44.06 -6.74
C ASN A 333 5.70 42.65 -7.27
N VAL A 334 4.90 41.69 -6.81
CA VAL A 334 4.93 40.30 -7.28
C VAL A 334 4.50 40.22 -8.75
N GLU A 335 3.44 40.93 -9.14
CA GLU A 335 3.01 41.01 -10.54
C GLU A 335 4.09 41.59 -11.45
N LYS A 336 4.79 42.64 -11.03
CA LYS A 336 5.93 43.21 -11.77
C LYS A 336 7.07 42.20 -11.97
N VAL A 337 7.44 41.47 -10.94
CA VAL A 337 8.49 40.44 -11.02
C VAL A 337 8.04 39.31 -11.94
N PHE A 338 6.80 38.86 -11.82
CA PHE A 338 6.23 37.85 -12.68
C PHE A 338 6.22 38.27 -14.17
N GLU A 339 5.79 39.49 -14.47
CA GLU A 339 5.80 40.06 -15.81
C GLU A 339 7.23 40.17 -16.37
N ALA A 340 8.19 40.61 -15.56
CA ALA A 340 9.59 40.66 -15.98
C ALA A 340 10.15 39.27 -16.30
N GLN A 341 9.85 38.28 -15.46
CA GLN A 341 10.24 36.90 -15.68
C GLN A 341 9.62 36.34 -16.97
N ARG A 342 8.33 36.59 -17.21
CA ARG A 342 7.61 36.16 -18.40
C ARG A 342 8.21 36.74 -19.67
N LYS A 343 8.57 38.03 -19.67
CA LYS A 343 9.23 38.70 -20.80
C LYS A 343 10.60 38.10 -21.07
N LEU A 344 11.38 37.83 -20.02
CA LEU A 344 12.70 37.19 -20.15
C LEU A 344 12.59 35.80 -20.74
N VAL A 345 11.66 34.98 -20.25
CA VAL A 345 11.43 33.63 -20.79
C VAL A 345 11.01 33.68 -22.25
N ALA A 346 10.09 34.56 -22.62
CA ALA A 346 9.67 34.72 -24.02
C ALA A 346 10.86 35.08 -24.94
N LYS A 347 11.73 35.99 -24.50
CA LYS A 347 12.95 36.33 -25.24
C LYS A 347 13.90 35.14 -25.39
N LEU A 348 14.16 34.41 -24.32
CA LEU A 348 15.01 33.20 -24.35
C LEU A 348 14.45 32.11 -25.27
N LEU A 349 13.13 31.96 -25.36
CA LEU A 349 12.48 30.99 -26.24
C LEU A 349 12.68 31.36 -27.72
N VAL A 350 12.56 32.64 -28.09
CA VAL A 350 12.79 33.11 -29.46
C VAL A 350 14.25 32.86 -29.84
N GLU A 351 15.20 33.31 -29.01
CA GLU A 351 16.64 33.11 -29.25
C GLU A 351 17.01 31.62 -29.30
N ALA A 352 16.41 30.78 -28.44
CA ALA A 352 16.62 29.33 -28.45
C ALA A 352 16.15 28.69 -29.76
N LYS A 353 14.97 29.06 -30.27
CA LYS A 353 14.46 28.56 -31.57
C LYS A 353 15.41 28.88 -32.72
N GLU A 354 15.88 30.12 -32.81
CA GLU A 354 16.82 30.54 -33.85
C GLU A 354 18.13 29.76 -33.78
N LYS A 355 18.71 29.64 -32.60
CA LYS A 355 19.97 28.93 -32.38
C LYS A 355 19.89 27.43 -32.61
N ILE A 356 18.80 26.79 -32.26
CA ILE A 356 18.56 25.34 -32.47
C ILE A 356 18.43 25.02 -33.96
N ALA A 357 17.89 25.95 -34.77
CA ALA A 357 17.78 25.81 -36.22
C ALA A 357 19.12 25.97 -36.95
N SER A 358 20.20 26.43 -36.29
CA SER A 358 21.52 26.64 -36.89
C SER A 358 22.18 25.32 -37.31
N PRO A 359 22.87 25.26 -38.44
CA PRO A 359 23.70 24.12 -38.86
C PRO A 359 24.92 23.91 -37.96
N ASP A 360 25.37 24.94 -37.23
CA ASP A 360 26.54 24.89 -36.35
C ASP A 360 26.21 24.16 -35.04
N LYS A 361 27.03 23.18 -34.66
CA LYS A 361 26.85 22.34 -33.48
C LYS A 361 26.97 23.10 -32.15
N GLU A 362 27.88 24.05 -32.08
CA GLU A 362 28.09 24.83 -30.86
C GLU A 362 26.96 25.85 -30.67
N VAL A 363 26.46 26.45 -31.73
CA VAL A 363 25.27 27.33 -31.66
C VAL A 363 24.02 26.55 -31.24
N ARG A 364 23.85 25.31 -31.71
CA ARG A 364 22.74 24.45 -31.28
C ARG A 364 22.81 24.10 -29.77
N LYS A 365 24.02 23.83 -29.25
CA LYS A 365 24.21 23.59 -27.81
C LYS A 365 23.82 24.81 -26.97
N GLU A 366 24.20 26.00 -27.44
CA GLU A 366 23.82 27.22 -26.76
C GLU A 366 22.30 27.45 -26.80
N GLY A 367 21.66 27.15 -27.93
CA GLY A 367 20.21 27.16 -28.06
C GLY A 367 19.51 26.19 -27.09
N ALA A 368 20.03 24.97 -26.96
CA ALA A 368 19.51 23.97 -26.02
C ALA A 368 19.65 24.43 -24.56
N LEU A 369 20.76 25.09 -24.20
CA LEU A 369 20.94 25.67 -22.86
C LEU A 369 19.95 26.81 -22.59
N GLN A 370 19.68 27.67 -23.59
CA GLN A 370 18.67 28.72 -23.44
C GLN A 370 17.25 28.14 -23.30
N LEU A 371 16.93 27.11 -24.07
CA LEU A 371 15.64 26.39 -23.94
C LEU A 371 15.48 25.81 -22.55
N PHE A 372 16.53 25.18 -22.01
CA PHE A 372 16.51 24.65 -20.63
C PHE A 372 16.33 25.76 -19.59
N ARG A 373 16.99 26.90 -19.74
CA ARG A 373 16.80 28.08 -18.87
C ARG A 373 15.39 28.62 -18.95
N ALA A 374 14.80 28.70 -20.12
CA ALA A 374 13.43 29.12 -20.33
C ALA A 374 12.45 28.14 -19.63
N TYR A 375 12.65 26.82 -19.77
CA TYR A 375 11.86 25.79 -19.11
C TYR A 375 11.90 25.89 -17.57
N LYS A 376 13.09 26.12 -17.02
CA LYS A 376 13.24 26.31 -15.55
C LYS A 376 12.66 27.63 -15.04
N GLY A 377 12.57 28.64 -15.89
CA GLY A 377 12.03 29.96 -15.56
C GLY A 377 10.50 30.07 -15.71
N LEU A 378 9.83 29.06 -16.25
CA LEU A 378 8.37 29.05 -16.37
C LEU A 378 7.71 28.75 -15.02
N PRO A 379 6.64 29.47 -14.64
CA PRO A 379 5.82 29.09 -13.50
C PRO A 379 5.25 27.68 -13.75
N LYS A 380 5.23 26.84 -12.74
CA LYS A 380 4.70 25.48 -12.82
C LYS A 380 3.15 25.47 -12.82
N TYR A 381 2.51 26.11 -13.78
CA TYR A 381 1.08 25.95 -14.05
C TYR A 381 0.92 24.96 -15.19
N GLY A 382 0.37 23.78 -14.89
CA GLY A 382 0.35 22.60 -15.76
C GLY A 382 -0.23 22.81 -17.17
N ALA A 383 -1.14 23.76 -17.40
CA ALA A 383 -1.72 24.01 -18.72
C ALA A 383 -0.86 24.91 -19.65
N VAL A 384 -0.01 25.78 -19.10
CA VAL A 384 0.76 26.76 -19.89
C VAL A 384 2.13 26.21 -20.31
N SER A 385 2.69 25.27 -19.53
CA SER A 385 3.99 24.65 -19.83
C SER A 385 3.95 23.76 -21.08
N TYR A 386 2.84 23.09 -21.35
CA TYR A 386 2.70 22.18 -22.49
C TYR A 386 2.56 22.91 -23.84
N THR A 387 1.87 24.05 -23.88
CA THR A 387 1.60 24.79 -25.12
C THR A 387 2.82 25.52 -25.68
N HIS A 388 3.87 25.77 -24.88
CA HIS A 388 5.07 26.45 -25.33
C HIS A 388 6.26 25.53 -25.67
N LEU A 389 6.18 24.25 -25.32
CA LEU A 389 7.24 23.25 -25.54
C LEU A 389 6.96 22.31 -26.73
N THR A 390 5.72 22.32 -27.26
CA THR A 390 5.30 21.48 -28.40
C THR A 390 5.34 22.20 -29.75
N LEU A 391 6.00 23.32 -29.82
CA LEU A 391 6.35 24.03 -31.05
C LEU A 391 7.89 23.95 -31.25
#